data_50c2f03fd1d443f57914e58fee7cbf7c
#
_entry.id   50c2f03fd1d443f57914e58fee7cbf7c
#
_cell.length_a   1.000
_cell.length_b   1.000
_cell.length_c   1.000
_cell.angle_alpha   90.00
_cell.angle_beta   90.00
_cell.angle_gamma   90.00
#
_symmetry.space_group_name_H-M   'P 1'
#
loop_
_entity.id
_entity.type
_entity.pdbx_description
1 polymer ?
#
loop_
_entity_poly.entity_id
_entity_poly.type
_entity_poly.pdbx_seq_one_letter_code
_entity_poly.pdbx_strand_id
1 'polypeptide(L)'
;MSVQEMLNSVMKSDDRIRYATVCDMEGQVLGTKIREGIKPLLNDEEHREALIYAVNSMKVREKLSAKLGKNQYVFAVYDNLCRLTMPIGNKYMLLLTWGPETTLDIFNNIRNALKQT
;
A
#
# COMPACT_ATOMS: atom_id res chain seq x y z
N MET A 1 -14.01 -1.04 -9.06
CA MET A 1 -12.78 -0.38 -9.54
C MET A 1 -11.76 -1.46 -9.90
N SER A 2 -11.20 -1.39 -11.09
CA SER A 2 -10.13 -2.30 -11.49
C SER A 2 -8.84 -1.97 -10.73
N VAL A 3 -7.89 -2.91 -10.74
CA VAL A 3 -6.57 -2.68 -10.12
C VAL A 3 -5.91 -1.44 -10.77
N GLN A 4 -5.97 -1.32 -12.09
CA GLN A 4 -5.36 -0.21 -12.80
C GLN A 4 -6.02 1.12 -12.45
N GLU A 5 -7.35 1.16 -12.36
CA GLU A 5 -8.08 2.35 -11.93
C GLU A 5 -7.74 2.75 -10.51
N MET A 6 -7.61 1.77 -9.62
CA MET A 6 -7.24 1.98 -8.22
C MET A 6 -5.84 2.62 -8.13
N LEU A 7 -4.87 2.06 -8.85
CA LEU A 7 -3.50 2.59 -8.87
C LEU A 7 -3.46 4.00 -9.42
N ASN A 8 -4.19 4.27 -10.51
CA ASN A 8 -4.25 5.60 -11.09
C ASN A 8 -4.86 6.61 -10.12
N SER A 9 -5.96 6.24 -9.45
CA SER A 9 -6.62 7.12 -8.49
C SER A 9 -5.72 7.45 -7.30
N VAL A 10 -5.03 6.45 -6.79
CA VAL A 10 -4.11 6.63 -5.66
C VAL A 10 -2.95 7.55 -6.06
N MET A 11 -2.33 7.31 -7.20
CA MET A 11 -1.19 8.12 -7.65
C MET A 11 -1.59 9.57 -7.92
N LYS A 12 -2.82 9.82 -8.34
CA LYS A 12 -3.34 11.18 -8.55
C LYS A 12 -3.71 11.87 -7.25
N SER A 13 -3.97 11.11 -6.19
CA SER A 13 -4.47 11.66 -4.93
C SER A 13 -3.44 12.54 -4.22
N ASP A 14 -2.15 12.27 -4.42
CA ASP A 14 -1.08 13.02 -3.76
C ASP A 14 0.23 12.84 -4.52
N ASP A 15 0.87 13.96 -4.89
CA ASP A 15 2.12 13.95 -5.65
C ASP A 15 3.30 13.40 -4.85
N ARG A 16 3.19 13.32 -3.52
CA ARG A 16 4.24 12.78 -2.66
C ARG A 16 4.37 11.27 -2.75
N ILE A 17 3.32 10.57 -3.20
CA ILE A 17 3.36 9.13 -3.36
C ILE A 17 4.35 8.79 -4.46
N ARG A 18 5.37 7.98 -4.13
CA ARG A 18 6.44 7.60 -5.06
C ARG A 18 6.15 6.31 -5.80
N TYR A 19 5.49 5.38 -5.12
CA TYR A 19 5.35 4.02 -5.58
C TYR A 19 4.05 3.45 -5.03
N ALA A 20 3.32 2.72 -5.86
CA ALA A 20 2.09 2.03 -5.44
C ALA A 20 2.04 0.67 -6.11
N THR A 21 1.71 -0.37 -5.36
CA THR A 21 1.53 -1.71 -5.91
C THR A 21 0.31 -2.36 -5.26
N VAL A 22 -0.38 -3.17 -6.06
CA VAL A 22 -1.49 -4.00 -5.58
C VAL A 22 -1.10 -5.45 -5.79
N CYS A 23 -1.25 -6.25 -4.76
CA CYS A 23 -1.04 -7.69 -4.85
C CYS A 23 -2.28 -8.43 -4.37
N ASP A 24 -2.34 -9.73 -4.69
CA ASP A 24 -3.38 -10.60 -4.15
C ASP A 24 -2.95 -11.14 -2.77
N MET A 25 -3.77 -12.00 -2.19
CA MET A 25 -3.50 -12.54 -0.85
C MET A 25 -2.46 -13.66 -0.84
N GLU A 26 -1.89 -13.98 -2.00
CA GLU A 26 -0.73 -14.86 -2.13
C GLU A 26 0.57 -14.07 -2.33
N GLY A 27 0.48 -12.74 -2.35
CA GLY A 27 1.63 -11.86 -2.57
C GLY A 27 2.01 -11.68 -4.03
N GLN A 28 1.16 -12.11 -4.97
CA GLN A 28 1.41 -11.91 -6.40
C GLN A 28 1.06 -10.49 -6.81
N VAL A 29 1.98 -9.82 -7.47
CA VAL A 29 1.78 -8.45 -7.95
C VAL A 29 0.77 -8.45 -9.09
N LEU A 30 -0.27 -7.65 -8.96
CA LEU A 30 -1.31 -7.47 -9.97
C LEU A 30 -1.15 -6.17 -10.74
N GLY A 31 -0.44 -5.22 -10.21
CA GLY A 31 -0.14 -3.96 -10.87
C GLY A 31 0.76 -3.09 -10.01
N THR A 32 1.51 -2.22 -10.68
CA THR A 32 2.46 -1.32 -10.04
C THR A 32 2.50 0.00 -10.80
N LYS A 33 2.59 1.11 -10.05
CA LYS A 33 2.86 2.44 -10.61
C LYS A 33 4.01 3.06 -9.86
N ILE A 34 4.94 3.65 -10.60
CA ILE A 34 6.09 4.36 -10.05
C ILE A 34 6.04 5.78 -10.57
N ARG A 35 6.19 6.76 -9.67
CA ARG A 35 6.22 8.17 -10.05
C ARG A 35 7.43 8.42 -10.96
N GLU A 36 7.21 9.20 -12.01
CA GLU A 36 8.28 9.58 -12.93
C GLU A 36 9.47 10.17 -12.16
N GLY A 37 10.66 9.74 -12.51
CA GLY A 37 11.89 10.20 -11.86
C GLY A 37 12.25 9.48 -10.56
N ILE A 38 11.40 8.58 -10.09
CA ILE A 38 11.64 7.83 -8.86
C ILE A 38 12.30 6.50 -9.19
N LYS A 39 13.39 6.20 -8.48
CA LYS A 39 14.04 4.90 -8.54
C LYS A 39 13.71 4.15 -7.25
N PRO A 40 13.09 2.97 -7.33
CA PRO A 40 12.77 2.17 -6.14
C PRO A 40 14.04 1.85 -5.33
N LEU A 41 13.92 1.88 -4.00
CA LEU A 41 15.04 1.55 -3.11
C LEU A 41 15.30 0.05 -3.05
N LEU A 42 14.26 -0.77 -3.24
CA LEU A 42 14.37 -2.22 -3.18
C LEU A 42 14.47 -2.80 -4.59
N ASN A 43 15.23 -3.89 -4.72
CA ASN A 43 15.22 -4.66 -5.96
C ASN A 43 13.96 -5.55 -6.00
N ASP A 44 13.74 -6.26 -7.11
CA ASP A 44 12.52 -7.05 -7.31
C ASP A 44 12.36 -8.16 -6.28
N GLU A 45 13.45 -8.83 -5.90
CA GLU A 45 13.40 -9.89 -4.92
C GLU A 45 13.06 -9.35 -3.53
N GLU A 46 13.71 -8.26 -3.12
CA GLU A 46 13.45 -7.60 -1.85
C GLU A 46 12.01 -7.09 -1.78
N HIS A 47 11.52 -6.55 -2.88
CA HIS A 47 10.15 -6.07 -2.97
C HIS A 47 9.15 -7.21 -2.80
N ARG A 48 9.41 -8.35 -3.43
CA ARG A 48 8.57 -9.54 -3.30
C ARG A 48 8.55 -10.03 -1.85
N GLU A 49 9.70 -10.08 -1.18
CA GLU A 49 9.79 -10.47 0.21
C GLU A 49 8.97 -9.55 1.11
N ALA A 50 9.06 -8.23 0.85
CA ALA A 50 8.29 -7.24 1.61
C ALA A 50 6.79 -7.44 1.43
N LEU A 51 6.35 -7.74 0.22
CA LEU A 51 4.92 -7.99 -0.05
C LEU A 51 4.43 -9.25 0.64
N ILE A 52 5.18 -10.33 0.58
CA ILE A 52 4.81 -11.59 1.21
C ILE A 52 4.72 -11.42 2.73
N TYR A 53 5.69 -10.73 3.32
CA TYR A 53 5.66 -10.43 4.75
C TYR A 53 4.41 -9.61 5.12
N ALA A 54 4.11 -8.58 4.34
CA ALA A 54 2.97 -7.72 4.60
C ALA A 54 1.64 -8.47 4.51
N VAL A 55 1.49 -9.32 3.50
CA VAL A 55 0.29 -10.17 3.34
C VAL A 55 0.14 -11.14 4.50
N ASN A 56 1.22 -11.80 4.91
CA ASN A 56 1.18 -12.73 6.03
C ASN A 56 0.83 -12.03 7.34
N SER A 57 1.36 -10.82 7.55
CA SER A 57 1.02 -10.00 8.72
C SER A 57 -0.46 -9.62 8.71
N MET A 58 -0.99 -9.31 7.54
CA MET A 58 -2.40 -8.98 7.36
C MET A 58 -3.31 -10.16 7.72
N LYS A 59 -2.91 -11.38 7.33
CA LYS A 59 -3.66 -12.59 7.67
C LYS A 59 -3.68 -12.83 9.18
N VAL A 60 -2.58 -12.56 9.87
CA VAL A 60 -2.53 -12.67 11.34
C VAL A 60 -3.47 -11.66 11.98
N ARG A 61 -3.46 -10.42 11.49
CA ARG A 61 -4.35 -9.36 12.00
C ARG A 61 -5.82 -9.70 11.77
N GLU A 62 -6.14 -10.37 10.68
CA GLU A 62 -7.50 -10.80 10.39
C GLU A 62 -8.00 -11.80 11.43
N LYS A 63 -7.15 -12.68 11.92
CA LYS A 63 -7.50 -13.63 12.98
C LYS A 63 -7.88 -12.94 14.29
N LEU A 64 -7.38 -11.72 14.50
CA LEU A 64 -7.63 -10.94 15.70
C LEU A 64 -8.80 -9.99 15.54
N SER A 65 -9.40 -9.91 14.36
CA SER A 65 -10.42 -8.92 14.03
C SER A 65 -11.69 -9.06 14.86
N ALA A 66 -12.01 -10.26 15.33
CA ALA A 66 -13.18 -10.48 16.19
C ALA A 66 -13.10 -9.68 17.49
N LYS A 67 -11.90 -9.45 17.98
CA LYS A 67 -11.68 -8.70 19.23
C LYS A 67 -11.25 -7.26 18.99
N LEU A 68 -10.38 -7.03 17.98
CA LEU A 68 -9.79 -5.73 17.72
C LEU A 68 -10.54 -4.90 16.69
N GLY A 69 -11.45 -5.53 15.95
CA GLY A 69 -12.05 -4.92 14.78
C GLY A 69 -11.15 -5.12 13.56
N LYS A 70 -11.64 -4.70 12.41
CA LYS A 70 -10.94 -4.90 11.15
C LYS A 70 -9.73 -3.98 11.05
N ASN A 71 -8.59 -4.54 10.62
CA ASN A 71 -7.38 -3.74 10.40
C ASN A 71 -7.62 -2.79 9.21
N GLN A 72 -7.43 -1.49 9.44
CA GLN A 72 -7.66 -0.46 8.41
C GLN A 72 -6.41 -0.23 7.56
N TYR A 73 -5.26 -0.08 8.20
CA TYR A 73 -3.98 0.11 7.53
C TYR A 73 -2.84 -0.11 8.51
N VAL A 74 -1.64 -0.32 7.98
CA VAL A 74 -0.41 -0.39 8.75
C VAL A 74 0.58 0.62 8.16
N PHE A 75 1.12 1.46 9.02
CA PHE A 75 2.04 2.52 8.64
C PHE A 75 3.42 2.23 9.22
N ALA A 76 4.42 2.10 8.36
CA ALA A 76 5.80 1.86 8.77
C ALA A 76 6.67 3.04 8.38
N VAL A 77 7.44 3.55 9.34
CA VAL A 77 8.34 4.68 9.12
C VAL A 77 9.79 4.16 9.17
N TYR A 78 10.51 4.36 8.08
CA TYR A 78 11.93 4.07 7.99
C TYR A 78 12.69 5.38 7.87
N ASP A 79 14.00 5.35 8.07
CA ASP A 79 14.82 6.55 7.91
C ASP A 79 14.74 7.13 6.50
N ASN A 80 14.61 6.27 5.50
CA ASN A 80 14.67 6.69 4.09
C ASN A 80 13.33 6.71 3.36
N LEU A 81 12.26 6.18 3.96
CA LEU A 81 10.93 6.23 3.38
C LEU A 81 9.86 5.89 4.41
N CYS A 82 8.63 6.22 4.05
CA CYS A 82 7.44 5.77 4.77
C CYS A 82 6.69 4.79 3.88
N ARG A 83 6.07 3.77 4.48
CA ARG A 83 5.31 2.76 3.76
C ARG A 83 3.97 2.54 4.43
N LEU A 84 2.92 2.49 3.62
CA LEU A 84 1.57 2.19 4.06
C LEU A 84 1.10 0.91 3.39
N THR A 85 0.50 0.00 4.15
CA THR A 85 -0.19 -1.16 3.59
C THR A 85 -1.64 -1.13 4.04
N MET A 86 -2.56 -1.45 3.13
CA MET A 86 -4.00 -1.44 3.38
C MET A 86 -4.65 -2.65 2.74
N PRO A 87 -5.56 -3.35 3.46
CA PRO A 87 -6.39 -4.35 2.80
C PRO A 87 -7.42 -3.65 1.92
N ILE A 88 -7.67 -4.20 0.74
CA ILE A 88 -8.72 -3.75 -0.16
C ILE A 88 -9.72 -4.89 -0.28
N GLY A 89 -10.78 -4.81 0.51
CA GLY A 89 -11.72 -5.92 0.66
C GLY A 89 -11.00 -7.15 1.21
N ASN A 90 -11.36 -8.33 0.74
CA ASN A 90 -10.75 -9.59 1.15
C ASN A 90 -9.78 -10.16 0.10
N LYS A 91 -9.60 -9.44 -1.02
CA LYS A 91 -8.90 -9.98 -2.19
C LYS A 91 -7.52 -9.39 -2.41
N TYR A 92 -7.33 -8.12 -2.04
CA TYR A 92 -6.14 -7.37 -2.43
C TYR A 92 -5.49 -6.68 -1.26
N MET A 93 -4.21 -6.38 -1.41
CA MET A 93 -3.47 -5.49 -0.53
C MET A 93 -2.83 -4.40 -1.37
N LEU A 94 -2.98 -3.16 -0.93
CA LEU A 94 -2.33 -2.00 -1.53
C LEU A 94 -1.13 -1.62 -0.68
N LEU A 95 0.03 -1.45 -1.31
CA LEU A 95 1.24 -0.98 -0.66
C LEU A 95 1.70 0.32 -1.35
N LEU A 96 1.92 1.35 -0.54
CA LEU A 96 2.34 2.67 -1.02
C LEU A 96 3.62 3.08 -0.31
N THR A 97 4.47 3.86 -1.00
CA THR A 97 5.64 4.48 -0.37
C THR A 97 5.70 5.97 -0.70
N TRP A 98 6.30 6.73 0.20
CA TRP A 98 6.61 8.14 0.01
C TRP A 98 7.85 8.51 0.82
N GLY A 99 8.28 9.79 0.71
CA GLY A 99 9.52 10.23 1.36
C GLY A 99 9.40 10.35 2.88
N PRO A 100 10.54 10.35 3.58
CA PRO A 100 10.55 10.32 5.04
C PRO A 100 10.02 11.61 5.69
N GLU A 101 9.98 12.72 4.97
CA GLU A 101 9.44 13.99 5.49
C GLU A 101 7.91 14.09 5.37
N THR A 102 7.27 13.07 4.81
CA THR A 102 5.82 13.11 4.56
C THR A 102 5.06 12.96 5.87
N THR A 103 4.05 13.81 6.06
CA THR A 103 3.20 13.81 7.24
C THR A 103 1.96 12.92 7.01
N LEU A 104 1.21 12.67 8.08
CA LEU A 104 0.06 11.76 8.03
C LEU A 104 -1.16 12.33 7.31
N ASP A 105 -1.14 13.61 6.93
CA ASP A 105 -2.23 14.23 6.18
C ASP A 105 -2.48 13.55 4.83
N ILE A 106 -1.46 12.92 4.27
CA ILE A 106 -1.58 12.15 3.03
C ILE A 106 -2.64 11.05 3.11
N PHE A 107 -2.90 10.52 4.30
CA PHE A 107 -3.92 9.48 4.49
C PHE A 107 -5.31 9.90 4.05
N ASN A 108 -5.68 11.15 4.33
CA ASN A 108 -7.00 11.65 3.94
C ASN A 108 -7.15 11.62 2.42
N ASN A 109 -6.11 12.00 1.70
CA ASN A 109 -6.12 12.01 0.25
C ASN A 109 -6.24 10.60 -0.31
N ILE A 110 -5.48 9.65 0.25
CA ILE A 110 -5.52 8.25 -0.16
C ILE A 110 -6.90 7.64 0.11
N ARG A 111 -7.44 7.86 1.30
CA ARG A 111 -8.74 7.30 1.68
C ARG A 111 -9.86 7.86 0.80
N ASN A 112 -9.82 9.15 0.51
CA ASN A 112 -10.82 9.78 -0.35
C ASN A 112 -10.74 9.21 -1.77
N ALA A 113 -9.55 8.98 -2.29
CA ALA A 113 -9.37 8.36 -3.61
C ALA A 113 -9.98 6.96 -3.67
N LEU A 114 -9.83 6.18 -2.60
CA LEU A 114 -10.34 4.82 -2.52
C LEU A 114 -11.85 4.75 -2.28
N LYS A 115 -12.42 5.76 -1.62
CA LYS A 115 -13.87 5.82 -1.37
C LYS A 115 -14.70 6.04 -2.61
N GLN A 116 -14.10 6.52 -3.66
CA GLN A 116 -14.81 6.77 -4.94
C GLN A 116 -15.03 5.49 -5.75
N THR A 117 -14.66 4.36 -5.19
CA THR A 117 -14.83 3.06 -5.85
C THR A 117 -16.28 2.53 -5.73
#